data_2e08b7aa5c4be57792939115b199502d
#
_entry.id   2e08b7aa5c4be57792939115b199502d
#
_cell.length_a   1.000
_cell.length_b   1.000
_cell.length_c   1.000
_cell.angle_alpha   90.00
_cell.angle_beta   90.00
_cell.angle_gamma   90.00
#
_symmetry.space_group_name_H-M   'P 1'
#
loop_
_entity.id
_entity.type
_entity.pdbx_description
1 polymer ?
#
loop_
_entity_poly.entity_id
_entity_poly.type
_entity_poly.pdbx_seq_one_letter_code
_entity_poly.pdbx_strand_id
1 'polypeptide(L)'
;MRSIFTDKVSDTMPLPEYPRPQLVRDGWQNLNGLYDYKISDSSEKKPKDIDGKILVPFAPECFLSKVEKGLKPTERLWYFKKFSLNDNLKGKSILLHFGAVDWECKVYINDTFVGSHIGGYCAFTFDITDFLRDGENELSVCVFDPTDSGWQQRGKQVNKTHGFWYTATSGIWQTVWLEAVDSCYIRKLDVVPDIDNNLISIDIDLSAEMKGVKIKARIMDGDSVLAEKTVKQHDEIKLKKYEYWSPENPKLYDLFITVSVGDKAVDSVKSYFGMRKFSIGRDKKGITRLFLNNEPYFQKGLLDQGYWCDGGLTAPTDEAMIFDISEMKRLGFNMLRKHIKVEPMRWYYHCDRLGMLVWQDMVSGGAYIGDFYAGVLPNVGIYKLKDNKYNRFSRGDKKWRRNYYEELEEMIKQLYSVTSIYCWVPFNEAWGQFDALKVCDFVRSLDSHRVIDHASGWYDQGGGDIDSMHKYILPIHLRKSKKRAFVVTEFGGYSNIVRGHTWNEKKAFGYLMFKSKESLTKAYKKLLDKQIIPIIDKGLSGTVYTQVSDVENEVNGIYTYDRAVLKIDENVLKDINSQLRY
;
A
#
# COMPACT_ATOMS: atom_id res chain seq x y z
N MET A 1 -5.69 5.42 -22.55
CA MET A 1 -4.52 6.34 -22.34
C MET A 1 -3.30 5.48 -22.06
N ARG A 2 -2.10 5.94 -22.44
CA ARG A 2 -0.84 5.23 -22.18
C ARG A 2 0.06 6.08 -21.30
N SER A 3 0.70 5.47 -20.31
CA SER A 3 1.71 6.14 -19.51
C SER A 3 3.06 6.19 -20.24
N ILE A 4 3.99 6.99 -19.74
CA ILE A 4 5.37 7.03 -20.25
C ILE A 4 6.13 5.69 -20.05
N PHE A 5 5.52 4.72 -19.39
CA PHE A 5 6.09 3.39 -19.10
C PHE A 5 5.46 2.27 -19.93
N THR A 6 4.35 2.52 -20.64
CA THR A 6 3.59 1.49 -21.38
C THR A 6 4.49 0.63 -22.28
N ASP A 7 5.37 1.28 -23.08
CA ASP A 7 6.21 0.59 -24.06
C ASP A 7 7.39 -0.18 -23.43
N LYS A 8 7.59 -0.07 -22.10
CA LYS A 8 8.60 -0.81 -21.33
C LYS A 8 8.05 -2.12 -20.75
N VAL A 9 6.75 -2.35 -20.83
CA VAL A 9 6.12 -3.56 -20.30
C VAL A 9 6.46 -4.77 -21.15
N SER A 10 7.02 -5.81 -20.54
CA SER A 10 7.29 -7.08 -21.23
C SER A 10 5.98 -7.84 -21.46
N ASP A 11 5.76 -8.28 -22.70
CA ASP A 11 4.62 -9.12 -23.06
C ASP A 11 4.75 -10.57 -22.56
N THR A 12 5.95 -11.00 -22.19
CA THR A 12 6.23 -12.39 -21.78
C THR A 12 6.43 -12.52 -20.28
N MET A 13 7.04 -11.52 -19.63
CA MET A 13 7.31 -11.52 -18.19
C MET A 13 7.30 -10.07 -17.67
N PRO A 14 6.11 -9.48 -17.45
CA PRO A 14 6.00 -8.20 -16.79
C PRO A 14 6.39 -8.32 -15.33
N LEU A 15 6.94 -7.24 -14.73
CA LEU A 15 7.37 -7.20 -13.34
C LEU A 15 8.24 -8.42 -12.96
N PRO A 16 9.42 -8.56 -13.59
CA PRO A 16 10.27 -9.75 -13.45
C PRO A 16 11.02 -9.83 -12.11
N GLU A 17 11.02 -8.75 -11.34
CA GLU A 17 11.76 -8.62 -10.09
C GLU A 17 11.16 -9.51 -8.99
N TYR A 18 12.02 -9.93 -8.03
CA TYR A 18 11.55 -10.67 -6.86
C TYR A 18 10.53 -9.84 -6.06
N PRO A 19 9.31 -10.37 -5.82
CA PRO A 19 8.19 -9.52 -5.40
C PRO A 19 8.20 -9.13 -3.93
N ARG A 20 8.97 -9.82 -3.06
CA ARG A 20 8.98 -9.63 -1.60
C ARG A 20 10.39 -9.35 -1.06
N PRO A 21 10.98 -8.15 -1.28
CA PRO A 21 12.35 -7.83 -0.85
C PRO A 21 12.61 -7.95 0.66
N GLN A 22 11.54 -7.97 1.47
CA GLN A 22 11.61 -8.12 2.93
C GLN A 22 11.88 -9.56 3.39
N LEU A 23 11.81 -10.53 2.49
CA LEU A 23 12.06 -11.95 2.77
C LEU A 23 12.47 -12.67 1.49
N VAL A 24 13.71 -12.47 1.02
CA VAL A 24 14.21 -12.97 -0.26
C VAL A 24 14.78 -14.39 -0.12
N ARG A 25 14.42 -15.26 -1.06
CA ARG A 25 15.02 -16.58 -1.29
C ARG A 25 15.55 -16.71 -2.71
N ASP A 26 16.63 -17.48 -2.88
CA ASP A 26 17.21 -17.73 -4.21
C ASP A 26 16.39 -18.72 -5.04
N GLY A 27 15.72 -19.68 -4.37
CA GLY A 27 14.88 -20.70 -5.01
C GLY A 27 13.49 -20.18 -5.31
N TRP A 28 13.30 -19.43 -6.40
CA TRP A 28 12.00 -18.90 -6.81
C TRP A 28 11.80 -18.90 -8.32
N GLN A 29 10.56 -18.76 -8.76
CA GLN A 29 10.18 -18.66 -10.16
C GLN A 29 8.99 -17.73 -10.33
N ASN A 30 9.11 -16.73 -11.21
CA ASN A 30 8.03 -15.83 -11.56
C ASN A 30 7.03 -16.55 -12.48
N LEU A 31 5.72 -16.43 -12.21
CA LEU A 31 4.65 -16.98 -13.04
C LEU A 31 3.86 -15.90 -13.80
N ASN A 32 4.25 -14.63 -13.74
CA ASN A 32 3.63 -13.58 -14.55
C ASN A 32 3.72 -13.90 -16.05
N GLY A 33 2.99 -13.14 -16.84
CA GLY A 33 2.97 -13.26 -18.30
C GLY A 33 1.60 -13.66 -18.85
N LEU A 34 1.55 -14.23 -20.03
CA LEU A 34 0.28 -14.58 -20.68
C LEU A 34 -0.37 -15.81 -20.04
N TYR A 35 -1.65 -15.68 -19.70
CA TYR A 35 -2.56 -16.73 -19.26
C TYR A 35 -3.70 -16.87 -20.27
N ASP A 36 -4.26 -18.05 -20.42
CA ASP A 36 -5.58 -18.19 -21.01
C ASP A 36 -6.63 -17.71 -20.02
N TYR A 37 -7.72 -17.09 -20.50
CA TYR A 37 -8.80 -16.64 -19.62
C TYR A 37 -10.19 -16.94 -20.18
N LYS A 38 -11.17 -17.00 -19.28
CA LYS A 38 -12.59 -17.07 -19.59
C LYS A 38 -13.39 -16.22 -18.61
N ILE A 39 -14.25 -15.34 -19.14
CA ILE A 39 -15.32 -14.72 -18.36
C ILE A 39 -16.57 -15.57 -18.55
N SER A 40 -17.08 -16.13 -17.46
CA SER A 40 -18.27 -16.99 -17.45
C SER A 40 -19.37 -16.37 -16.56
N ASP A 41 -20.57 -16.94 -16.61
CA ASP A 41 -21.62 -16.64 -15.64
C ASP A 41 -21.18 -17.04 -14.21
N SER A 42 -22.05 -16.85 -13.23
CA SER A 42 -21.76 -17.09 -11.80
C SER A 42 -21.46 -18.55 -11.43
N SER A 43 -21.48 -19.48 -12.40
CA SER A 43 -21.15 -20.89 -12.18
C SER A 43 -19.68 -21.06 -11.82
N GLU A 44 -19.41 -21.76 -10.72
CA GLU A 44 -18.04 -22.13 -10.31
C GLU A 44 -17.50 -23.35 -11.07
N LYS A 45 -18.22 -23.85 -12.06
CA LYS A 45 -17.78 -24.97 -12.88
C LYS A 45 -16.69 -24.51 -13.84
N LYS A 46 -15.56 -25.20 -13.84
CA LYS A 46 -14.45 -24.93 -14.75
C LYS A 46 -14.94 -24.94 -16.21
N PRO A 47 -14.76 -23.83 -16.95
CA PRO A 47 -15.17 -23.77 -18.36
C PRO A 47 -14.28 -24.68 -19.23
N LYS A 48 -14.83 -25.12 -20.37
CA LYS A 48 -14.10 -25.95 -21.34
C LYS A 48 -13.50 -25.14 -22.49
N ASP A 49 -14.02 -23.95 -22.71
CA ASP A 49 -13.58 -23.00 -23.74
C ASP A 49 -12.90 -21.79 -23.10
N ILE A 50 -12.14 -21.07 -23.87
CA ILE A 50 -11.41 -19.86 -23.48
C ILE A 50 -11.85 -18.67 -24.33
N ASP A 51 -11.79 -17.44 -23.78
CA ASP A 51 -12.10 -16.21 -24.50
C ASP A 51 -10.85 -15.64 -25.19
N GLY A 52 -9.65 -15.92 -24.70
CA GLY A 52 -8.39 -15.41 -25.23
C GLY A 52 -7.24 -15.45 -24.23
N LYS A 53 -6.32 -14.49 -24.38
CA LYS A 53 -5.14 -14.33 -23.53
C LYS A 53 -5.25 -13.06 -22.69
N ILE A 54 -4.80 -13.14 -21.44
CA ILE A 54 -4.67 -12.00 -20.52
C ILE A 54 -3.23 -11.90 -20.02
N LEU A 55 -2.68 -10.70 -19.96
CA LEU A 55 -1.33 -10.47 -19.43
C LEU A 55 -1.38 -10.24 -17.90
N VAL A 56 -1.05 -11.26 -17.13
CA VAL A 56 -0.94 -11.20 -15.65
C VAL A 56 0.38 -10.52 -15.28
N PRO A 57 0.40 -9.56 -14.31
CA PRO A 57 -0.65 -9.30 -13.33
C PRO A 57 -1.50 -8.05 -13.63
N PHE A 58 -1.92 -7.83 -14.84
CA PHE A 58 -2.80 -6.70 -15.16
C PHE A 58 -4.27 -7.14 -15.17
N ALA A 59 -5.10 -6.36 -14.47
CA ALA A 59 -6.53 -6.64 -14.37
C ALA A 59 -7.26 -6.50 -15.71
N PRO A 60 -8.31 -7.30 -15.97
CA PRO A 60 -8.98 -7.34 -17.27
C PRO A 60 -9.54 -5.99 -17.73
N GLU A 61 -9.81 -5.06 -16.81
CA GLU A 61 -10.33 -3.74 -17.12
C GLU A 61 -9.30 -2.81 -17.78
N CYS A 62 -8.00 -3.03 -17.54
CA CYS A 62 -6.97 -2.10 -17.96
C CYS A 62 -6.35 -2.45 -19.33
N PHE A 63 -5.75 -1.45 -19.97
CA PHE A 63 -5.12 -1.58 -21.30
C PHE A 63 -4.01 -2.65 -21.33
N LEU A 64 -3.13 -2.69 -20.32
CA LEU A 64 -1.99 -3.61 -20.29
C LEU A 64 -2.38 -5.08 -20.15
N SER A 65 -3.59 -5.37 -19.69
CA SER A 65 -4.12 -6.75 -19.65
C SER A 65 -4.33 -7.36 -21.03
N LYS A 66 -4.51 -6.54 -22.07
CA LYS A 66 -4.92 -6.90 -23.45
C LYS A 66 -6.37 -7.40 -23.56
N VAL A 67 -7.19 -7.19 -22.51
CA VAL A 67 -8.61 -7.61 -22.47
C VAL A 67 -9.54 -6.40 -22.56
N GLU A 68 -9.30 -5.36 -21.76
CA GLU A 68 -10.06 -4.11 -21.67
C GLU A 68 -11.57 -4.34 -21.46
N LYS A 69 -11.91 -5.29 -20.59
CA LYS A 69 -13.28 -5.65 -20.29
C LYS A 69 -13.48 -5.88 -18.78
N GLY A 70 -14.36 -5.09 -18.16
CA GLY A 70 -14.74 -5.27 -16.77
C GLY A 70 -15.65 -6.47 -16.52
N LEU A 71 -15.57 -7.03 -15.32
CA LEU A 71 -16.47 -8.06 -14.83
C LEU A 71 -17.82 -7.46 -14.42
N LYS A 72 -18.91 -8.18 -14.65
CA LYS A 72 -20.18 -7.89 -14.01
C LYS A 72 -20.26 -8.59 -12.64
N PRO A 73 -21.05 -8.06 -11.71
CA PRO A 73 -21.23 -8.65 -10.38
C PRO A 73 -21.75 -10.09 -10.35
N THR A 74 -22.22 -10.60 -11.51
CA THR A 74 -22.73 -11.95 -11.69
C THR A 74 -21.78 -12.83 -12.51
N GLU A 75 -20.59 -12.35 -12.86
CA GLU A 75 -19.64 -13.07 -13.67
C GLU A 75 -18.48 -13.59 -12.81
N ARG A 76 -17.74 -14.55 -13.35
CA ARG A 76 -16.48 -15.08 -12.79
C ARG A 76 -15.40 -15.03 -13.84
N LEU A 77 -14.19 -14.70 -13.42
CA LEU A 77 -12.99 -14.69 -14.24
C LEU A 77 -12.17 -15.94 -13.92
N TRP A 78 -11.94 -16.74 -14.94
CA TRP A 78 -11.05 -17.89 -14.88
C TRP A 78 -9.73 -17.59 -15.57
N TYR A 79 -8.64 -17.99 -14.92
CA TYR A 79 -7.28 -17.96 -15.45
C TYR A 79 -6.74 -19.36 -15.59
N PHE A 80 -5.95 -19.62 -16.65
CA PHE A 80 -5.27 -20.89 -16.86
C PHE A 80 -3.82 -20.63 -17.27
N LYS A 81 -2.87 -21.28 -16.57
CA LYS A 81 -1.44 -21.16 -16.84
C LYS A 81 -0.78 -22.52 -16.79
N LYS A 82 -0.20 -22.94 -17.90
CA LYS A 82 0.71 -24.07 -17.94
C LYS A 82 2.10 -23.63 -17.49
N PHE A 83 2.75 -24.43 -16.67
CA PHE A 83 4.10 -24.18 -16.16
C PHE A 83 4.84 -25.46 -15.85
N SER A 84 6.17 -25.40 -15.88
CA SER A 84 7.05 -26.45 -15.38
C SER A 84 7.99 -25.84 -14.34
N LEU A 85 8.40 -26.61 -13.35
CA LEU A 85 9.34 -26.15 -12.34
C LEU A 85 10.74 -25.98 -12.95
N ASN A 86 11.37 -24.85 -12.68
CA ASN A 86 12.79 -24.65 -12.93
C ASN A 86 13.62 -25.65 -12.11
N ASP A 87 14.82 -25.99 -12.58
CA ASP A 87 15.65 -27.03 -11.95
C ASP A 87 16.03 -26.71 -10.50
N ASN A 88 16.19 -25.42 -10.16
CA ASN A 88 16.51 -24.97 -8.80
C ASN A 88 15.35 -25.13 -7.78
N LEU A 89 14.13 -25.47 -8.25
CA LEU A 89 12.98 -25.72 -7.38
C LEU A 89 12.71 -27.21 -7.16
N LYS A 90 13.26 -28.08 -8.01
CA LYS A 90 12.97 -29.51 -7.97
C LYS A 90 13.45 -30.18 -6.68
N GLY A 91 12.68 -31.15 -6.18
CA GLY A 91 13.02 -31.95 -4.99
C GLY A 91 12.81 -31.25 -3.66
N LYS A 92 12.10 -30.13 -3.66
CA LYS A 92 11.71 -29.35 -2.47
C LYS A 92 10.20 -29.20 -2.39
N SER A 93 9.70 -28.73 -1.25
CA SER A 93 8.32 -28.26 -1.13
C SER A 93 8.15 -26.95 -1.90
N ILE A 94 7.01 -26.81 -2.58
CA ILE A 94 6.74 -25.67 -3.47
C ILE A 94 5.58 -24.85 -2.92
N LEU A 95 5.88 -23.60 -2.62
CA LEU A 95 4.90 -22.61 -2.21
C LEU A 95 4.46 -21.79 -3.42
N LEU A 96 3.16 -21.69 -3.64
CA LEU A 96 2.54 -20.80 -4.63
C LEU A 96 2.05 -19.55 -3.91
N HIS A 97 2.54 -18.40 -4.35
CA HIS A 97 2.22 -17.11 -3.79
C HIS A 97 1.45 -16.25 -4.77
N PHE A 98 0.50 -15.47 -4.25
CA PHE A 98 -0.17 -14.38 -4.94
C PHE A 98 0.07 -13.10 -4.16
N GLY A 99 0.51 -12.04 -4.84
CA GLY A 99 0.66 -10.72 -4.21
C GLY A 99 -0.67 -10.08 -3.86
N ALA A 100 -1.67 -10.21 -4.74
CA ALA A 100 -3.07 -9.87 -4.49
C ALA A 100 -3.97 -10.39 -5.61
N VAL A 101 -5.21 -10.75 -5.24
CA VAL A 101 -6.29 -11.13 -6.17
C VAL A 101 -7.60 -10.51 -5.68
N ASP A 102 -8.20 -9.61 -6.43
CA ASP A 102 -9.47 -8.97 -6.07
C ASP A 102 -10.64 -9.75 -6.68
N TRP A 103 -11.56 -10.27 -5.93
CA TRP A 103 -11.72 -10.22 -4.46
C TRP A 103 -11.70 -11.62 -3.82
N GLU A 104 -12.59 -12.55 -4.22
CA GLU A 104 -12.66 -13.96 -3.77
C GLU A 104 -12.08 -14.85 -4.85
N CYS A 105 -11.13 -15.71 -4.50
CA CYS A 105 -10.57 -16.65 -5.46
C CYS A 105 -10.52 -18.10 -4.96
N LYS A 106 -10.60 -19.03 -5.90
CA LYS A 106 -10.34 -20.46 -5.71
C LYS A 106 -9.21 -20.89 -6.62
N VAL A 107 -8.24 -21.61 -6.06
CA VAL A 107 -7.03 -22.02 -6.73
C VAL A 107 -7.01 -23.54 -6.91
N TYR A 108 -6.63 -23.98 -8.10
CA TYR A 108 -6.52 -25.38 -8.48
C TYR A 108 -5.17 -25.65 -9.13
N ILE A 109 -4.58 -26.80 -8.85
CA ILE A 109 -3.42 -27.34 -9.55
C ILE A 109 -3.82 -28.68 -10.16
N ASN A 110 -3.61 -28.84 -11.47
CA ASN A 110 -3.94 -30.08 -12.20
C ASN A 110 -5.39 -30.55 -11.95
N ASP A 111 -6.35 -29.61 -11.99
CA ASP A 111 -7.77 -29.79 -11.69
C ASP A 111 -8.11 -30.10 -10.22
N THR A 112 -7.13 -30.23 -9.35
CA THR A 112 -7.36 -30.47 -7.92
C THR A 112 -7.45 -29.16 -7.15
N PHE A 113 -8.50 -29.00 -6.34
CA PHE A 113 -8.68 -27.82 -5.50
C PHE A 113 -7.58 -27.74 -4.42
N VAL A 114 -6.88 -26.62 -4.37
CA VAL A 114 -5.79 -26.35 -3.42
C VAL A 114 -6.29 -25.51 -2.24
N GLY A 115 -7.05 -24.46 -2.51
CA GLY A 115 -7.54 -23.57 -1.49
C GLY A 115 -8.26 -22.35 -2.05
N SER A 116 -8.73 -21.49 -1.15
CA SER A 116 -9.42 -20.25 -1.49
C SER A 116 -8.92 -19.09 -0.62
N HIS A 117 -9.09 -17.87 -1.12
CA HIS A 117 -8.78 -16.64 -0.39
C HIS A 117 -9.89 -15.62 -0.59
N ILE A 118 -10.14 -14.79 0.41
CA ILE A 118 -11.08 -13.66 0.41
C ILE A 118 -10.34 -12.43 0.90
N GLY A 119 -10.32 -11.37 0.10
CA GLY A 119 -9.61 -10.12 0.36
C GLY A 119 -8.81 -9.69 -0.87
N GLY A 120 -8.99 -8.44 -1.31
CA GLY A 120 -8.48 -7.98 -2.61
C GLY A 120 -7.05 -7.42 -2.58
N TYR A 121 -6.42 -7.24 -1.41
CA TYR A 121 -5.26 -6.36 -1.31
C TYR A 121 -4.03 -6.96 -0.60
N CYS A 122 -4.18 -8.07 0.09
CA CYS A 122 -3.08 -8.72 0.80
C CYS A 122 -2.59 -10.00 0.09
N ALA A 123 -1.33 -10.34 0.32
CA ALA A 123 -0.71 -11.54 -0.23
C ALA A 123 -1.15 -12.79 0.53
N PHE A 124 -1.26 -13.88 -0.20
CA PHE A 124 -1.54 -15.21 0.37
C PHE A 124 -0.73 -16.31 -0.31
N THR A 125 -0.65 -17.46 0.36
CA THR A 125 0.26 -18.55 -0.04
C THR A 125 -0.42 -19.90 0.15
N PHE A 126 -0.17 -20.82 -0.80
CA PHE A 126 -0.54 -22.24 -0.71
C PHE A 126 0.68 -23.13 -0.87
N ASP A 127 0.80 -24.17 -0.08
CA ASP A 127 1.70 -25.28 -0.37
C ASP A 127 1.06 -26.15 -1.45
N ILE A 128 1.71 -26.26 -2.59
CA ILE A 128 1.21 -27.02 -3.74
C ILE A 128 1.99 -28.31 -4.01
N THR A 129 2.89 -28.69 -3.12
CA THR A 129 3.83 -29.80 -3.30
C THR A 129 3.14 -31.11 -3.72
N ASP A 130 2.10 -31.49 -2.97
CA ASP A 130 1.37 -32.77 -3.19
C ASP A 130 0.45 -32.75 -4.43
N PHE A 131 0.25 -31.55 -5.04
CA PHE A 131 -0.60 -31.39 -6.22
C PHE A 131 0.19 -31.39 -7.53
N LEU A 132 1.53 -31.29 -7.43
CA LEU A 132 2.41 -31.27 -8.60
C LEU A 132 2.67 -32.65 -9.15
N ARG A 133 2.91 -32.69 -10.46
CA ARG A 133 3.38 -33.85 -11.19
C ARG A 133 4.68 -33.54 -11.95
N ASP A 134 5.40 -34.58 -12.36
CA ASP A 134 6.58 -34.39 -13.19
C ASP A 134 6.22 -33.73 -14.54
N GLY A 135 7.04 -32.77 -14.97
CA GLY A 135 6.87 -32.06 -16.24
C GLY A 135 5.90 -30.90 -16.16
N GLU A 136 4.95 -30.83 -17.10
CA GLU A 136 4.01 -29.70 -17.21
C GLU A 136 2.86 -29.82 -16.21
N ASN A 137 2.61 -28.73 -15.48
CA ASN A 137 1.50 -28.55 -14.55
C ASN A 137 0.57 -27.44 -15.04
N GLU A 138 -0.68 -27.46 -14.59
CA GLU A 138 -1.65 -26.40 -14.87
C GLU A 138 -2.11 -25.75 -13.58
N LEU A 139 -1.94 -24.42 -13.49
CA LEU A 139 -2.58 -23.56 -12.49
C LEU A 139 -3.90 -23.06 -13.08
N SER A 140 -5.01 -23.24 -12.35
CA SER A 140 -6.29 -22.59 -12.67
C SER A 140 -6.73 -21.73 -11.47
N VAL A 141 -7.20 -20.51 -11.74
CA VAL A 141 -7.72 -19.59 -10.72
C VAL A 141 -9.10 -19.11 -11.13
N CYS A 142 -10.09 -19.32 -10.26
CA CYS A 142 -11.46 -18.81 -10.42
C CYS A 142 -11.66 -17.61 -9.50
N VAL A 143 -12.01 -16.47 -10.06
CA VAL A 143 -12.19 -15.23 -9.31
C VAL A 143 -13.63 -14.74 -9.40
N PHE A 144 -14.14 -14.23 -8.28
CA PHE A 144 -15.41 -13.53 -8.17
C PHE A 144 -15.18 -12.16 -7.53
N ASP A 145 -15.58 -11.10 -8.23
CA ASP A 145 -15.53 -9.75 -7.72
C ASP A 145 -16.80 -8.97 -8.07
N PRO A 146 -17.70 -8.70 -7.09
CA PRO A 146 -18.89 -7.90 -7.31
C PRO A 146 -18.63 -6.40 -7.30
N THR A 147 -17.39 -5.95 -7.05
CA THR A 147 -16.97 -4.55 -6.94
C THR A 147 -17.89 -3.75 -5.99
N ASP A 148 -18.59 -2.70 -6.44
CA ASP A 148 -19.46 -1.85 -5.63
C ASP A 148 -20.89 -2.40 -5.45
N SER A 149 -21.20 -3.54 -6.05
CA SER A 149 -22.42 -4.31 -5.78
C SER A 149 -22.30 -5.21 -4.54
N GLY A 150 -21.08 -5.36 -4.02
CA GLY A 150 -20.76 -6.07 -2.79
C GLY A 150 -20.61 -5.15 -1.58
N TRP A 151 -19.99 -5.72 -0.55
CA TRP A 151 -19.78 -5.05 0.75
C TRP A 151 -18.31 -5.12 1.20
N GLN A 152 -17.47 -5.75 0.41
CA GLN A 152 -16.03 -5.95 0.65
C GLN A 152 -15.26 -4.63 0.71
N GLN A 153 -14.02 -4.72 1.14
CA GLN A 153 -13.05 -3.65 1.00
C GLN A 153 -12.63 -3.59 -0.48
N ARG A 154 -12.94 -2.47 -1.15
CA ARG A 154 -12.71 -2.28 -2.59
C ARG A 154 -11.99 -0.97 -2.93
N GLY A 155 -11.71 -0.13 -1.92
CA GLY A 155 -11.18 1.20 -2.20
C GLY A 155 -12.16 2.05 -3.01
N LYS A 156 -11.66 2.89 -3.90
CA LYS A 156 -12.47 3.78 -4.74
C LYS A 156 -13.02 3.13 -6.02
N GLN A 157 -13.00 1.82 -6.11
CA GLN A 157 -13.43 1.05 -7.27
C GLN A 157 -14.96 1.03 -7.40
N VAL A 158 -15.47 1.25 -8.61
CA VAL A 158 -16.90 1.20 -8.95
C VAL A 158 -17.13 0.63 -10.35
N ASN A 159 -18.31 0.03 -10.56
CA ASN A 159 -18.73 -0.45 -11.89
C ASN A 159 -19.06 0.70 -12.87
N LYS A 160 -19.40 1.89 -12.36
CA LYS A 160 -19.68 3.09 -13.17
C LYS A 160 -18.93 4.28 -12.64
N THR A 161 -17.82 4.60 -13.29
CA THR A 161 -16.91 5.68 -12.88
C THR A 161 -17.56 7.06 -12.87
N HIS A 162 -17.29 7.85 -11.83
CA HIS A 162 -17.75 9.23 -11.71
C HIS A 162 -16.98 9.98 -10.61
N GLY A 163 -16.69 11.26 -10.82
CA GLY A 163 -15.98 12.10 -9.83
C GLY A 163 -14.65 11.47 -9.42
N PHE A 164 -14.52 11.15 -8.14
CA PHE A 164 -13.38 10.50 -7.51
C PHE A 164 -13.60 8.99 -7.26
N TRP A 165 -14.45 8.35 -8.04
CA TRP A 165 -14.68 6.91 -8.08
C TRP A 165 -14.20 6.36 -9.40
N TYR A 166 -13.33 5.35 -9.38
CA TYR A 166 -12.51 4.91 -10.50
C TYR A 166 -12.90 3.53 -11.00
N THR A 167 -12.34 3.17 -12.16
CA THR A 167 -12.52 1.87 -12.80
C THR A 167 -12.14 0.74 -11.83
N ALA A 168 -12.95 -0.32 -11.83
CA ALA A 168 -12.71 -1.54 -11.06
C ALA A 168 -11.39 -2.21 -11.47
N THR A 169 -10.85 -3.01 -10.58
CA THR A 169 -9.68 -3.86 -10.80
C THR A 169 -10.03 -5.24 -10.26
N SER A 170 -10.36 -6.18 -11.14
CA SER A 170 -10.78 -7.52 -10.76
C SER A 170 -9.68 -8.55 -11.02
N GLY A 171 -9.65 -9.60 -10.23
CA GLY A 171 -8.74 -10.72 -10.45
C GLY A 171 -7.31 -10.48 -9.99
N ILE A 172 -6.37 -11.14 -10.65
CA ILE A 172 -4.94 -11.10 -10.30
C ILE A 172 -4.36 -9.75 -10.72
N TRP A 173 -3.95 -8.91 -9.74
CA TRP A 173 -3.38 -7.60 -10.03
C TRP A 173 -1.99 -7.35 -9.41
N GLN A 174 -1.44 -8.36 -8.70
CA GLN A 174 -0.04 -8.39 -8.27
C GLN A 174 0.62 -9.71 -8.68
N THR A 175 1.95 -9.74 -8.64
CA THR A 175 2.77 -10.87 -9.08
C THR A 175 2.33 -12.20 -8.49
N VAL A 176 2.37 -13.23 -9.33
CA VAL A 176 2.24 -14.66 -8.97
C VAL A 176 3.60 -15.32 -9.08
N TRP A 177 4.03 -16.06 -8.03
CA TRP A 177 5.35 -16.71 -8.05
C TRP A 177 5.39 -17.99 -7.23
N LEU A 178 6.42 -18.79 -7.48
CA LEU A 178 6.75 -20.01 -6.72
C LEU A 178 7.99 -19.78 -5.88
N GLU A 179 8.05 -20.38 -4.70
CA GLU A 179 9.26 -20.52 -3.88
C GLU A 179 9.47 -21.98 -3.51
N ALA A 180 10.75 -22.42 -3.56
CA ALA A 180 11.16 -23.74 -3.10
C ALA A 180 11.67 -23.65 -1.66
N VAL A 181 11.13 -24.49 -0.77
CA VAL A 181 11.48 -24.51 0.66
C VAL A 181 11.75 -25.95 1.11
N ASP A 182 12.59 -26.10 2.13
CA ASP A 182 12.77 -27.38 2.83
C ASP A 182 11.66 -27.60 3.88
N SER A 183 11.68 -28.72 4.59
CA SER A 183 10.67 -29.11 5.59
C SER A 183 10.54 -28.15 6.78
N CYS A 184 11.56 -27.33 7.04
CA CYS A 184 11.54 -26.29 8.05
C CYS A 184 12.05 -24.98 7.42
N TYR A 185 11.19 -24.00 7.28
CA TYR A 185 11.51 -22.71 6.66
C TYR A 185 10.89 -21.55 7.44
N ILE A 186 11.36 -20.36 7.19
CA ILE A 186 10.86 -19.11 7.80
C ILE A 186 9.59 -18.69 7.04
N ARG A 187 8.42 -18.78 7.69
CA ARG A 187 7.16 -18.28 7.14
C ARG A 187 7.09 -16.76 7.22
N LYS A 188 7.55 -16.21 8.35
CA LYS A 188 7.50 -14.78 8.63
C LYS A 188 8.74 -14.34 9.42
N LEU A 189 9.20 -13.14 9.12
CA LEU A 189 10.28 -12.47 9.84
C LEU A 189 9.83 -11.04 10.15
N ASP A 190 9.61 -10.73 11.42
CA ASP A 190 9.37 -9.37 11.87
C ASP A 190 10.64 -8.77 12.47
N VAL A 191 10.91 -7.51 12.13
CA VAL A 191 12.07 -6.76 12.60
C VAL A 191 11.62 -5.41 13.13
N VAL A 192 11.89 -5.14 14.40
CA VAL A 192 11.53 -3.88 15.06
C VAL A 192 12.79 -3.21 15.59
N PRO A 193 13.18 -2.04 15.07
CA PRO A 193 14.30 -1.28 15.61
C PRO A 193 13.91 -0.56 16.91
N ASP A 194 14.80 -0.57 17.86
CA ASP A 194 14.75 0.19 19.12
C ASP A 194 16.02 1.04 19.26
N ILE A 195 15.90 2.30 18.86
CA ILE A 195 17.02 3.24 18.90
C ILE A 195 17.35 3.72 20.32
N ASP A 196 16.39 3.63 21.27
CA ASP A 196 16.62 4.05 22.65
C ASP A 196 17.50 3.03 23.40
N ASN A 197 17.41 1.75 23.04
CA ASN A 197 18.21 0.66 23.60
C ASN A 197 19.32 0.14 22.68
N ASN A 198 19.51 0.75 21.50
CA ASN A 198 20.51 0.39 20.49
C ASN A 198 20.43 -1.09 20.07
N LEU A 199 19.24 -1.55 19.70
CA LEU A 199 19.01 -2.93 19.30
C LEU A 199 17.93 -3.05 18.23
N ILE A 200 17.83 -4.23 17.63
CA ILE A 200 16.64 -4.69 16.92
C ILE A 200 16.05 -5.87 17.66
N SER A 201 14.72 -5.92 17.75
CA SER A 201 13.98 -7.13 18.10
C SER A 201 13.61 -7.88 16.83
N ILE A 202 13.79 -9.20 16.83
CA ILE A 202 13.39 -10.08 15.73
C ILE A 202 12.37 -11.09 16.23
N ASP A 203 11.38 -11.37 15.39
CA ASP A 203 10.39 -12.42 15.58
C ASP A 203 10.34 -13.30 14.34
N ILE A 204 10.66 -14.60 14.49
CA ILE A 204 10.83 -15.56 13.41
C ILE A 204 9.77 -16.66 13.57
N ASP A 205 8.81 -16.71 12.64
CA ASP A 205 7.85 -17.80 12.57
C ASP A 205 8.37 -18.90 11.64
N LEU A 206 8.58 -20.11 12.19
CA LEU A 206 9.02 -21.28 11.43
C LEU A 206 7.82 -22.14 11.02
N SER A 207 7.93 -22.78 9.87
CA SER A 207 6.89 -23.69 9.32
C SER A 207 6.67 -24.94 10.17
N ALA A 208 7.69 -25.39 10.89
CA ALA A 208 7.65 -26.58 11.73
C ALA A 208 8.61 -26.47 12.93
N GLU A 209 8.25 -27.07 14.03
CA GLU A 209 9.16 -27.31 15.15
C GLU A 209 9.98 -28.59 14.90
N MET A 210 11.30 -28.49 14.92
CA MET A 210 12.22 -29.61 14.73
C MET A 210 13.28 -29.64 15.83
N LYS A 211 13.65 -30.86 16.27
CA LYS A 211 14.77 -31.01 17.23
C LYS A 211 16.09 -30.58 16.58
N GLY A 212 16.91 -29.84 17.34
CA GLY A 212 18.23 -29.41 16.89
C GLY A 212 18.21 -28.24 15.89
N VAL A 213 17.10 -27.50 15.80
CA VAL A 213 17.05 -26.25 15.04
C VAL A 213 18.00 -25.22 15.65
N LYS A 214 18.84 -24.64 14.83
CA LYS A 214 19.67 -23.48 15.14
C LYS A 214 19.36 -22.37 14.18
N ILE A 215 19.16 -21.14 14.68
CA ILE A 215 18.93 -19.96 13.88
C ILE A 215 20.11 -19.02 14.04
N LYS A 216 20.71 -18.61 12.95
CA LYS A 216 21.81 -17.66 12.90
C LYS A 216 21.37 -16.38 12.23
N ALA A 217 21.54 -15.25 12.91
CA ALA A 217 21.29 -13.91 12.35
C ALA A 217 22.63 -13.20 12.11
N ARG A 218 22.78 -12.59 10.94
CA ARG A 218 23.93 -11.76 10.56
C ARG A 218 23.43 -10.42 10.02
N ILE A 219 23.92 -9.34 10.58
CA ILE A 219 23.61 -7.97 10.17
C ILE A 219 24.84 -7.39 9.47
N MET A 220 24.62 -6.81 8.27
CA MET A 220 25.65 -6.27 7.41
C MET A 220 25.42 -4.79 7.09
N ASP A 221 26.51 -4.05 6.95
CA ASP A 221 26.56 -2.73 6.34
C ASP A 221 27.52 -2.80 5.13
N GLY A 222 26.96 -2.97 3.95
CA GLY A 222 27.73 -3.38 2.77
C GLY A 222 28.51 -4.68 3.06
N ASP A 223 29.80 -4.65 2.92
CA ASP A 223 30.68 -5.81 3.17
C ASP A 223 31.06 -6.01 4.66
N SER A 224 30.66 -5.09 5.53
CA SER A 224 31.04 -5.10 6.95
C SER A 224 30.01 -5.83 7.79
N VAL A 225 30.45 -6.82 8.60
CA VAL A 225 29.59 -7.47 9.61
C VAL A 225 29.46 -6.56 10.82
N LEU A 226 28.25 -6.09 11.10
CA LEU A 226 27.94 -5.30 12.30
C LEU A 226 27.63 -6.16 13.52
N ALA A 227 26.93 -7.26 13.30
CA ALA A 227 26.62 -8.23 14.34
C ALA A 227 26.39 -9.61 13.73
N GLU A 228 26.76 -10.65 14.49
CA GLU A 228 26.44 -12.04 14.18
C GLU A 228 26.10 -12.75 15.47
N LYS A 229 24.97 -13.46 15.50
CA LYS A 229 24.45 -14.10 16.73
C LYS A 229 23.64 -15.36 16.38
N THR A 230 23.79 -16.43 17.18
CA THR A 230 22.79 -17.49 17.25
C THR A 230 21.61 -16.98 18.06
N VAL A 231 20.42 -17.02 17.49
CA VAL A 231 19.21 -16.41 18.04
C VAL A 231 18.13 -17.46 18.31
N LYS A 232 17.17 -17.11 19.14
CA LYS A 232 15.88 -17.80 19.27
C LYS A 232 14.87 -17.21 18.27
N GLN A 233 13.68 -17.83 18.19
CA GLN A 233 12.57 -17.29 17.37
C GLN A 233 12.19 -15.86 17.80
N HIS A 234 12.19 -15.58 19.11
CA HIS A 234 12.09 -14.23 19.66
C HIS A 234 13.43 -13.87 20.31
N ASP A 235 14.10 -12.86 19.81
CA ASP A 235 15.40 -12.43 20.34
C ASP A 235 15.70 -10.96 20.03
N GLU A 236 16.72 -10.43 20.68
CA GLU A 236 17.21 -9.08 20.49
C GLU A 236 18.66 -9.10 20.06
N ILE A 237 19.03 -8.22 19.13
CA ILE A 237 20.40 -8.08 18.64
C ILE A 237 20.86 -6.63 18.87
N LYS A 238 21.85 -6.45 19.75
CA LYS A 238 22.45 -5.12 20.01
C LYS A 238 23.37 -4.69 18.89
N LEU A 239 23.27 -3.41 18.53
CA LEU A 239 24.12 -2.76 17.56
C LEU A 239 24.99 -1.70 18.24
N LYS A 240 26.33 -1.83 18.11
CA LYS A 240 27.27 -0.89 18.75
C LYS A 240 27.45 0.41 17.96
N LYS A 241 27.23 0.37 16.64
CA LYS A 241 27.39 1.51 15.72
C LYS A 241 26.38 1.37 14.60
N TYR A 242 25.63 2.44 14.35
CA TYR A 242 24.67 2.53 13.24
C TYR A 242 24.32 4.00 12.98
N GLU A 243 23.72 4.25 11.83
CA GLU A 243 23.10 5.52 11.47
C GLU A 243 21.58 5.36 11.50
N TYR A 244 20.88 6.46 11.82
CA TYR A 244 19.43 6.50 11.78
C TYR A 244 18.94 6.55 10.33
N TRP A 245 17.86 5.81 10.07
CA TRP A 245 17.11 5.99 8.86
C TRP A 245 16.24 7.25 8.97
N SER A 246 16.26 8.07 7.93
CA SER A 246 15.36 9.21 7.72
C SER A 246 15.14 9.44 6.23
N PRO A 247 14.18 10.29 5.82
CA PRO A 247 14.09 10.69 4.40
C PRO A 247 15.37 11.29 3.83
N GLU A 248 16.16 12.00 4.64
CA GLU A 248 17.43 12.62 4.23
C GLU A 248 18.59 11.62 4.21
N ASN A 249 18.55 10.59 5.05
CA ASN A 249 19.54 9.51 5.15
C ASN A 249 18.83 8.14 5.19
N PRO A 250 18.40 7.58 4.04
CA PRO A 250 17.64 6.33 4.01
C PRO A 250 18.51 5.09 4.22
N LYS A 251 19.26 5.08 5.32
CA LYS A 251 20.21 4.02 5.67
C LYS A 251 19.50 2.72 6.01
N LEU A 252 19.74 1.69 5.23
CA LEU A 252 19.27 0.33 5.45
C LEU A 252 20.45 -0.58 5.74
N TYR A 253 20.21 -1.60 6.56
CA TYR A 253 21.15 -2.67 6.91
C TYR A 253 20.59 -3.98 6.40
N ASP A 254 21.45 -4.81 5.77
CA ASP A 254 21.06 -6.16 5.36
C ASP A 254 20.99 -7.09 6.58
N LEU A 255 19.97 -7.93 6.60
CA LEU A 255 19.77 -8.96 7.63
C LEU A 255 19.66 -10.32 6.96
N PHE A 256 20.59 -11.21 7.27
CA PHE A 256 20.58 -12.60 6.82
C PHE A 256 20.18 -13.50 7.98
N ILE A 257 19.16 -14.34 7.76
CA ILE A 257 18.74 -15.36 8.71
C ILE A 257 18.94 -16.72 8.07
N THR A 258 19.70 -17.59 8.73
CA THR A 258 19.92 -18.97 8.30
C THR A 258 19.36 -19.92 9.37
N VAL A 259 18.53 -20.84 8.94
CA VAL A 259 17.98 -21.93 9.76
C VAL A 259 18.71 -23.21 9.42
N SER A 260 19.24 -23.91 10.42
CA SER A 260 19.93 -25.18 10.27
C SER A 260 19.33 -26.26 11.19
N VAL A 261 19.31 -27.48 10.72
CA VAL A 261 18.97 -28.67 11.49
C VAL A 261 20.20 -29.58 11.55
N GLY A 262 20.77 -29.76 12.75
CA GLY A 262 22.14 -30.26 12.87
C GLY A 262 23.13 -29.34 12.18
N ASP A 263 23.92 -29.89 11.24
CA ASP A 263 24.91 -29.12 10.47
C ASP A 263 24.42 -28.71 9.06
N LYS A 264 23.18 -29.10 8.67
CA LYS A 264 22.60 -28.78 7.38
C LYS A 264 21.78 -27.50 7.45
N ALA A 265 22.13 -26.50 6.63
CA ALA A 265 21.25 -25.35 6.40
C ALA A 265 20.00 -25.80 5.63
N VAL A 266 18.82 -25.52 6.17
CA VAL A 266 17.53 -25.89 5.59
C VAL A 266 16.77 -24.68 5.04
N ASP A 267 17.02 -23.46 5.55
CA ASP A 267 16.49 -22.24 4.94
C ASP A 267 17.48 -21.08 5.14
N SER A 268 17.54 -20.19 4.17
CA SER A 268 18.31 -18.96 4.24
C SER A 268 17.54 -17.84 3.57
N VAL A 269 17.31 -16.76 4.29
CA VAL A 269 16.61 -15.59 3.77
C VAL A 269 17.45 -14.34 3.94
N LYS A 270 17.32 -13.44 2.96
CA LYS A 270 17.83 -12.07 3.05
C LYS A 270 16.65 -11.13 3.31
N SER A 271 16.83 -10.26 4.28
CA SER A 271 15.93 -9.16 4.63
C SER A 271 16.74 -7.88 4.83
N TYR A 272 16.08 -6.83 5.29
CA TYR A 272 16.72 -5.56 5.65
C TYR A 272 15.90 -4.82 6.71
N PHE A 273 16.51 -3.80 7.32
CA PHE A 273 15.83 -2.88 8.24
C PHE A 273 16.52 -1.52 8.27
N GLY A 274 15.80 -0.50 8.74
CA GLY A 274 16.37 0.82 9.06
C GLY A 274 16.21 1.12 10.54
N MET A 275 17.26 1.65 11.18
CA MET A 275 17.20 2.07 12.58
C MET A 275 16.46 3.39 12.69
N ARG A 276 15.21 3.36 13.19
CA ARG A 276 14.32 4.53 13.29
C ARG A 276 13.32 4.40 14.42
N LYS A 277 12.75 5.55 14.84
CA LYS A 277 11.65 5.62 15.79
C LYS A 277 10.63 6.67 15.35
N PHE A 278 9.36 6.29 15.40
CA PHE A 278 8.23 7.17 15.16
C PHE A 278 7.48 7.43 16.47
N SER A 279 7.11 8.67 16.71
CA SER A 279 6.37 9.02 17.92
C SER A 279 5.67 10.36 17.79
N ILE A 280 4.86 10.70 18.77
CA ILE A 280 4.42 12.08 19.03
C ILE A 280 5.04 12.55 20.34
N GLY A 281 5.33 13.84 20.43
CA GLY A 281 5.95 14.43 21.62
C GLY A 281 5.70 15.91 21.69
N ARG A 282 6.25 16.57 22.71
CA ARG A 282 6.22 18.02 22.82
C ARG A 282 7.56 18.61 22.42
N ASP A 283 7.52 19.61 21.52
CA ASP A 283 8.70 20.39 21.19
C ASP A 283 9.14 21.30 22.35
N LYS A 284 10.23 22.03 22.16
CA LYS A 284 10.77 22.98 23.16
C LYS A 284 9.80 24.11 23.52
N LYS A 285 8.79 24.37 22.67
CA LYS A 285 7.72 25.35 22.93
C LYS A 285 6.50 24.72 23.62
N GLY A 286 6.55 23.42 23.97
CA GLY A 286 5.45 22.66 24.58
C GLY A 286 4.31 22.31 23.62
N ILE A 287 4.53 22.42 22.30
CA ILE A 287 3.56 22.10 21.25
C ILE A 287 3.69 20.61 20.90
N THR A 288 2.55 19.91 20.80
CA THR A 288 2.54 18.49 20.37
C THR A 288 2.86 18.39 18.88
N ARG A 289 3.89 17.61 18.54
CA ARG A 289 4.46 17.43 17.19
C ARG A 289 4.58 15.97 16.82
N LEU A 290 4.74 15.72 15.51
CA LEU A 290 5.27 14.46 15.00
C LEU A 290 6.79 14.44 15.22
N PHE A 291 7.31 13.27 15.60
CA PHE A 291 8.72 13.05 15.87
C PHE A 291 9.27 11.92 14.99
N LEU A 292 10.48 12.10 14.52
CA LEU A 292 11.31 11.08 13.88
C LEU A 292 12.64 11.02 14.65
N ASN A 293 13.02 9.82 15.11
CA ASN A 293 14.27 9.61 15.83
C ASN A 293 14.46 10.54 17.04
N ASN A 294 13.38 10.71 17.82
CA ASN A 294 13.30 11.56 19.00
C ASN A 294 13.39 13.09 18.74
N GLU A 295 13.36 13.54 17.47
CA GLU A 295 13.34 14.96 17.13
C GLU A 295 12.04 15.37 16.44
N PRO A 296 11.53 16.60 16.64
CA PRO A 296 10.38 17.10 15.92
C PRO A 296 10.64 17.10 14.41
N TYR A 297 9.75 16.48 13.65
CA TYR A 297 9.92 16.33 12.20
C TYR A 297 8.64 16.74 11.45
N PHE A 298 8.74 17.78 10.61
CA PHE A 298 7.62 18.25 9.81
C PHE A 298 7.40 17.36 8.58
N GLN A 299 6.20 16.80 8.44
CA GLN A 299 5.87 15.94 7.30
C GLN A 299 5.15 16.74 6.22
N LYS A 300 5.73 16.78 5.04
CA LYS A 300 5.24 17.45 3.83
C LYS A 300 4.90 16.38 2.80
N GLY A 301 3.62 16.04 2.75
CA GLY A 301 3.12 14.89 2.05
C GLY A 301 2.23 15.20 0.87
N LEU A 302 2.01 14.15 0.08
CA LEU A 302 1.04 14.07 -1.00
C LEU A 302 0.12 12.87 -0.79
N LEU A 303 -1.15 13.04 -1.17
CA LEU A 303 -2.07 11.92 -1.31
C LEU A 303 -1.67 11.10 -2.53
N ASP A 304 -1.50 9.80 -2.37
CA ASP A 304 -1.11 8.88 -3.43
C ASP A 304 -2.16 7.77 -3.59
N GLN A 305 -2.94 7.86 -4.65
CA GLN A 305 -3.99 6.88 -4.96
C GLN A 305 -3.42 5.58 -5.54
N GLY A 306 -2.22 5.62 -6.14
CA GLY A 306 -1.56 4.45 -6.71
C GLY A 306 -2.22 3.87 -7.96
N TYR A 307 -2.96 4.68 -8.74
CA TYR A 307 -3.57 4.25 -10.00
C TYR A 307 -2.71 4.63 -11.20
N TRP A 308 -2.76 3.78 -12.24
CA TRP A 308 -2.06 3.93 -13.51
C TRP A 308 -3.05 3.92 -14.67
N CYS A 309 -2.88 4.82 -15.62
CA CYS A 309 -3.84 5.01 -16.72
C CYS A 309 -3.93 3.81 -17.68
N ASP A 310 -2.94 2.95 -17.65
CA ASP A 310 -2.80 1.75 -18.50
C ASP A 310 -2.80 0.44 -17.71
N GLY A 311 -2.50 0.49 -16.41
CA GLY A 311 -2.38 -0.68 -15.52
C GLY A 311 -3.42 -0.77 -14.40
N GLY A 312 -4.30 0.22 -14.23
CA GLY A 312 -5.26 0.26 -13.11
C GLY A 312 -4.54 0.35 -11.76
N LEU A 313 -4.75 -0.60 -10.86
CA LEU A 313 -4.01 -0.68 -9.60
C LEU A 313 -2.57 -1.18 -9.76
N THR A 314 -2.22 -1.78 -10.89
CA THR A 314 -0.88 -2.35 -11.14
C THR A 314 0.02 -1.35 -11.83
N ALA A 315 1.14 -0.99 -11.22
CA ALA A 315 2.15 -0.18 -11.88
C ALA A 315 2.70 -0.91 -13.13
N PRO A 316 2.90 -0.21 -14.27
CA PRO A 316 3.39 -0.84 -15.50
C PRO A 316 4.72 -1.58 -15.32
N THR A 317 5.64 -0.99 -14.58
CA THR A 317 6.98 -1.51 -14.32
C THR A 317 7.43 -1.17 -12.89
N ASP A 318 8.48 -1.83 -12.41
CA ASP A 318 9.14 -1.46 -11.14
C ASP A 318 9.70 -0.03 -11.19
N GLU A 319 10.21 0.38 -12.37
CA GLU A 319 10.70 1.76 -12.61
C GLU A 319 9.57 2.81 -12.48
N ALA A 320 8.34 2.45 -12.82
CA ALA A 320 7.19 3.35 -12.65
C ALA A 320 6.92 3.65 -11.17
N MET A 321 7.02 2.64 -10.29
CA MET A 321 6.91 2.85 -8.84
C MET A 321 8.05 3.73 -8.31
N ILE A 322 9.28 3.49 -8.79
CA ILE A 322 10.46 4.29 -8.44
C ILE A 322 10.28 5.74 -8.88
N PHE A 323 9.72 5.97 -10.08
CA PHE A 323 9.49 7.31 -10.62
C PHE A 323 8.60 8.15 -9.72
N ASP A 324 7.41 7.68 -9.35
CA ASP A 324 6.50 8.46 -8.50
C ASP A 324 7.19 8.84 -7.17
N ILE A 325 7.86 7.89 -6.51
CA ILE A 325 8.54 8.13 -5.23
C ILE A 325 9.72 9.12 -5.40
N SER A 326 10.58 8.89 -6.39
CA SER A 326 11.78 9.71 -6.58
C SER A 326 11.46 11.12 -7.06
N GLU A 327 10.44 11.28 -7.92
CA GLU A 327 9.99 12.60 -8.36
C GLU A 327 9.38 13.41 -7.21
N MET A 328 8.53 12.80 -6.39
CA MET A 328 7.98 13.51 -5.22
C MET A 328 9.10 13.92 -4.25
N LYS A 329 10.08 13.06 -4.03
CA LYS A 329 11.26 13.40 -3.24
C LYS A 329 12.08 14.54 -3.87
N ARG A 330 12.33 14.47 -5.18
CA ARG A 330 13.05 15.50 -5.95
C ARG A 330 12.37 16.88 -5.87
N LEU A 331 11.04 16.89 -5.81
CA LEU A 331 10.22 18.09 -5.63
C LEU A 331 10.17 18.58 -4.17
N GLY A 332 10.85 17.88 -3.25
CA GLY A 332 11.01 18.29 -1.85
C GLY A 332 9.95 17.75 -0.89
N PHE A 333 9.10 16.82 -1.29
CA PHE A 333 8.23 16.08 -0.39
C PHE A 333 9.02 14.99 0.36
N ASN A 334 8.56 14.63 1.55
CA ASN A 334 9.19 13.60 2.39
C ASN A 334 8.21 12.52 2.86
N MET A 335 6.97 12.57 2.41
CA MET A 335 5.93 11.63 2.81
C MET A 335 4.91 11.41 1.68
N LEU A 336 4.44 10.18 1.54
CA LEU A 336 3.27 9.80 0.73
C LEU A 336 2.21 9.18 1.64
N ARG A 337 0.98 9.68 1.56
CA ARG A 337 -0.16 9.00 2.15
C ARG A 337 -0.74 8.05 1.10
N LYS A 338 -0.46 6.74 1.25
CA LYS A 338 -1.01 5.70 0.40
C LYS A 338 -2.49 5.54 0.71
N HIS A 339 -3.30 6.02 -0.23
CA HIS A 339 -4.72 6.25 -0.02
C HIS A 339 -5.55 5.03 -0.39
N ILE A 340 -6.12 4.40 0.64
CA ILE A 340 -7.14 3.34 0.52
C ILE A 340 -6.68 2.18 -0.40
N LYS A 341 -5.38 1.86 -0.41
CA LYS A 341 -4.76 0.81 -1.22
C LYS A 341 -3.58 0.20 -0.48
N VAL A 342 -3.39 -1.12 -0.61
CA VAL A 342 -2.15 -1.80 -0.23
C VAL A 342 -1.34 -2.07 -1.50
N GLU A 343 -0.13 -1.55 -1.57
CA GLU A 343 0.76 -1.69 -2.71
C GLU A 343 1.50 -3.05 -2.70
N PRO A 344 2.10 -3.47 -3.83
CA PRO A 344 3.10 -4.52 -3.82
C PRO A 344 4.25 -4.21 -2.86
N MET A 345 4.80 -5.23 -2.20
CA MET A 345 5.90 -5.07 -1.22
C MET A 345 7.12 -4.33 -1.79
N ARG A 346 7.32 -4.37 -3.12
CA ARG A 346 8.37 -3.62 -3.81
C ARG A 346 8.20 -2.10 -3.72
N TRP A 347 6.97 -1.60 -3.75
CA TRP A 347 6.72 -0.17 -3.58
C TRP A 347 7.19 0.33 -2.20
N TYR A 348 6.88 -0.43 -1.14
CA TYR A 348 7.36 -0.09 0.22
C TYR A 348 8.88 -0.20 0.33
N TYR A 349 9.49 -1.22 -0.29
CA TYR A 349 10.94 -1.32 -0.38
C TYR A 349 11.56 -0.09 -1.06
N HIS A 350 10.91 0.43 -2.10
CA HIS A 350 11.39 1.65 -2.75
C HIS A 350 11.22 2.88 -1.86
N CYS A 351 10.15 2.99 -1.07
CA CYS A 351 10.02 4.03 -0.04
C CYS A 351 11.11 3.91 1.02
N ASP A 352 11.42 2.70 1.48
CA ASP A 352 12.45 2.43 2.48
C ASP A 352 13.85 2.86 1.99
N ARG A 353 14.25 2.44 0.78
CA ARG A 353 15.59 2.71 0.24
C ARG A 353 15.78 4.11 -0.35
N LEU A 354 14.69 4.75 -0.78
CA LEU A 354 14.74 6.11 -1.31
C LEU A 354 14.48 7.17 -0.23
N GLY A 355 14.01 6.77 0.95
CA GLY A 355 13.71 7.69 2.05
C GLY A 355 12.43 8.47 1.82
N MET A 356 11.30 7.79 1.80
CA MET A 356 9.98 8.39 1.72
C MET A 356 9.10 7.84 2.84
N LEU A 357 8.67 8.68 3.77
CA LEU A 357 7.71 8.27 4.80
C LEU A 357 6.37 7.86 4.18
N VAL A 358 5.72 6.90 4.79
CA VAL A 358 4.41 6.40 4.33
C VAL A 358 3.38 6.53 5.44
N TRP A 359 2.24 7.12 5.12
CA TRP A 359 1.00 6.91 5.87
C TRP A 359 0.17 5.89 5.11
N GLN A 360 -0.22 4.82 5.78
CA GLN A 360 -0.92 3.71 5.15
C GLN A 360 -2.39 3.70 5.56
N ASP A 361 -3.26 3.99 4.61
CA ASP A 361 -4.70 3.86 4.81
C ASP A 361 -5.13 2.38 4.74
N MET A 362 -6.07 2.00 5.60
CA MET A 362 -6.84 0.78 5.38
C MET A 362 -7.78 0.98 4.19
N VAL A 363 -7.97 -0.07 3.42
CA VAL A 363 -8.87 -0.08 2.28
C VAL A 363 -10.32 0.11 2.75
N SER A 364 -10.99 1.13 2.27
CA SER A 364 -12.41 1.38 2.58
C SER A 364 -13.33 0.40 1.85
N GLY A 365 -14.51 0.18 2.40
CA GLY A 365 -15.52 -0.70 1.81
C GLY A 365 -16.85 -0.62 2.56
N GLY A 366 -17.72 -1.59 2.31
CA GLY A 366 -19.10 -1.59 2.79
C GLY A 366 -20.08 -1.10 1.72
N ALA A 367 -21.34 -0.94 2.05
CA ALA A 367 -22.34 -0.41 1.12
C ALA A 367 -22.06 1.06 0.75
N TYR A 368 -22.77 1.60 -0.23
CA TYR A 368 -22.66 3.01 -0.59
C TYR A 368 -23.01 3.91 0.61
N ILE A 369 -22.13 4.84 0.92
CA ILE A 369 -22.39 5.89 1.89
C ILE A 369 -23.06 7.06 1.18
N GLY A 370 -24.30 7.40 1.57
CA GLY A 370 -25.03 8.50 0.93
C GLY A 370 -24.28 9.84 1.05
N ASP A 371 -24.35 10.66 0.00
CA ASP A 371 -23.69 11.97 -0.10
C ASP A 371 -24.02 12.91 1.07
N PHE A 372 -25.16 12.70 1.72
CA PHE A 372 -25.55 13.49 2.89
C PHE A 372 -24.56 13.35 4.05
N TYR A 373 -24.14 12.13 4.38
CA TYR A 373 -23.19 11.89 5.47
C TYR A 373 -21.74 12.12 5.06
N ALA A 374 -21.37 11.75 3.85
CA ALA A 374 -20.00 11.85 3.35
C ALA A 374 -19.66 13.22 2.73
N GLY A 375 -20.67 13.95 2.23
CA GLY A 375 -20.47 15.23 1.55
C GLY A 375 -21.11 16.41 2.27
N VAL A 376 -22.44 16.41 2.47
CA VAL A 376 -23.15 17.61 2.93
C VAL A 376 -22.79 17.98 4.37
N LEU A 377 -22.92 17.06 5.32
CA LEU A 377 -22.72 17.36 6.75
C LEU A 377 -21.32 17.89 7.08
N PRO A 378 -20.21 17.28 6.59
CA PRO A 378 -18.89 17.83 6.83
C PRO A 378 -18.66 19.20 6.21
N ASN A 379 -19.21 19.45 5.02
CA ASN A 379 -19.06 20.74 4.34
C ASN A 379 -19.82 21.90 5.05
N VAL A 380 -20.89 21.58 5.79
CA VAL A 380 -21.57 22.57 6.64
C VAL A 380 -21.04 22.60 8.09
N GLY A 381 -19.93 21.91 8.35
CA GLY A 381 -19.23 21.98 9.64
C GLY A 381 -19.71 21.02 10.71
N ILE A 382 -20.52 20.01 10.37
CA ILE A 382 -20.98 18.99 11.31
C ILE A 382 -20.00 17.82 11.33
N TYR A 383 -19.09 17.82 12.31
CA TYR A 383 -17.99 16.83 12.44
C TYR A 383 -18.15 15.88 13.65
N LYS A 384 -19.30 15.89 14.34
CA LYS A 384 -19.49 15.13 15.60
C LYS A 384 -20.64 14.13 15.50
N LEU A 385 -20.55 13.17 14.58
CA LEU A 385 -21.43 12.03 14.58
C LEU A 385 -20.74 10.84 15.23
N LYS A 386 -21.50 10.11 16.08
CA LYS A 386 -21.03 8.86 16.68
C LYS A 386 -21.08 7.74 15.64
N ASP A 387 -19.98 7.04 15.49
CA ASP A 387 -19.78 5.99 14.49
C ASP A 387 -20.28 4.59 14.91
N ASN A 388 -20.92 4.50 16.08
CA ASN A 388 -21.64 3.29 16.51
C ASN A 388 -23.04 3.15 15.86
N LYS A 389 -23.45 4.08 15.02
CA LYS A 389 -24.67 4.00 14.19
C LYS A 389 -24.33 3.41 12.82
N TYR A 390 -23.93 2.16 12.79
CA TYR A 390 -23.29 1.45 11.68
C TYR A 390 -23.95 1.61 10.31
N ASN A 391 -25.29 1.62 10.25
CA ASN A 391 -26.02 1.82 8.99
C ASN A 391 -25.75 3.18 8.34
N ARG A 392 -25.43 4.23 9.13
CA ARG A 392 -25.10 5.57 8.60
C ARG A 392 -23.78 5.61 7.85
N PHE A 393 -22.89 4.69 8.20
CA PHE A 393 -21.52 4.60 7.66
C PHE A 393 -21.31 3.35 6.82
N SER A 394 -22.40 2.76 6.29
CA SER A 394 -22.35 1.61 5.38
C SER A 394 -21.74 0.33 5.97
N ARG A 395 -21.83 0.16 7.30
CA ARG A 395 -21.32 -1.01 8.06
C ARG A 395 -22.38 -1.68 8.94
N GLY A 396 -23.64 -1.66 8.52
CA GLY A 396 -24.74 -2.20 9.29
C GLY A 396 -24.60 -3.69 9.62
N ASP A 397 -24.15 -4.49 8.70
CA ASP A 397 -23.96 -5.92 8.89
C ASP A 397 -22.73 -6.23 9.75
N LYS A 398 -22.90 -7.16 10.71
CA LYS A 398 -21.81 -7.62 11.58
C LYS A 398 -20.72 -8.38 10.81
N LYS A 399 -21.11 -9.13 9.76
CA LYS A 399 -20.16 -9.87 8.91
C LYS A 399 -19.20 -8.90 8.19
N TRP A 400 -19.68 -7.75 7.70
CA TRP A 400 -18.85 -6.75 7.04
C TRP A 400 -17.86 -6.11 7.98
N ARG A 401 -18.26 -5.86 9.24
CA ARG A 401 -17.34 -5.34 10.27
C ARG A 401 -16.27 -6.36 10.67
N ARG A 402 -16.64 -7.64 10.74
CA ARG A 402 -15.70 -8.71 11.03
C ARG A 402 -14.66 -8.85 9.92
N ASN A 403 -15.09 -8.91 8.66
CA ASN A 403 -14.17 -8.97 7.50
C ASN A 403 -13.21 -7.77 7.46
N TYR A 404 -13.69 -6.57 7.84
CA TYR A 404 -12.82 -5.40 7.95
C TYR A 404 -11.67 -5.62 8.98
N TYR A 405 -11.95 -6.22 10.13
CA TYR A 405 -10.90 -6.52 11.12
C TYR A 405 -9.93 -7.58 10.59
N GLU A 406 -10.42 -8.60 9.89
CA GLU A 406 -9.61 -9.67 9.29
C GLU A 406 -8.64 -9.07 8.26
N GLU A 407 -9.10 -8.29 7.29
CA GLU A 407 -8.24 -7.66 6.29
C GLU A 407 -7.31 -6.57 6.89
N LEU A 408 -7.76 -5.83 7.91
CA LEU A 408 -6.91 -4.87 8.63
C LEU A 408 -5.75 -5.56 9.35
N GLU A 409 -6.00 -6.70 9.97
CA GLU A 409 -4.98 -7.53 10.61
C GLU A 409 -3.98 -8.07 9.60
N GLU A 410 -4.44 -8.58 8.46
CA GLU A 410 -3.61 -9.06 7.36
C GLU A 410 -2.70 -7.95 6.82
N MET A 411 -3.26 -6.77 6.54
CA MET A 411 -2.49 -5.60 6.09
C MET A 411 -1.39 -5.23 7.08
N ILE A 412 -1.71 -5.09 8.36
CA ILE A 412 -0.73 -4.71 9.39
C ILE A 412 0.34 -5.80 9.52
N LYS A 413 -0.03 -7.08 9.54
CA LYS A 413 0.92 -8.19 9.63
C LYS A 413 1.84 -8.28 8.41
N GLN A 414 1.31 -8.05 7.20
CA GLN A 414 2.11 -8.04 5.97
C GLN A 414 3.12 -6.89 5.96
N LEU A 415 2.72 -5.72 6.42
CA LEU A 415 3.51 -4.49 6.35
C LEU A 415 4.31 -4.18 7.63
N TYR A 416 4.26 -5.07 8.63
CA TYR A 416 4.80 -4.81 9.97
C TYR A 416 6.27 -4.39 9.98
N SER A 417 7.11 -5.05 9.17
CA SER A 417 8.56 -4.78 9.12
C SER A 417 8.97 -3.66 8.16
N VAL A 418 8.01 -3.03 7.46
CA VAL A 418 8.32 -1.91 6.55
C VAL A 418 8.90 -0.73 7.33
N THR A 419 10.08 -0.28 6.92
CA THR A 419 10.83 0.78 7.63
C THR A 419 10.13 2.14 7.52
N SER A 420 9.59 2.49 6.36
CA SER A 420 9.06 3.82 6.04
C SER A 420 7.65 4.10 6.56
N ILE A 421 6.84 3.09 6.92
CA ILE A 421 5.48 3.32 7.41
C ILE A 421 5.52 4.00 8.77
N TYR A 422 5.08 5.27 8.78
CA TYR A 422 5.00 6.14 9.96
C TYR A 422 3.67 6.03 10.67
N CYS A 423 2.57 5.98 9.90
CA CYS A 423 1.21 6.12 10.43
C CYS A 423 0.25 5.11 9.80
N TRP A 424 -0.59 4.48 10.64
CA TRP A 424 -1.75 3.72 10.21
C TRP A 424 -2.99 4.63 10.19
N VAL A 425 -3.78 4.55 9.12
CA VAL A 425 -5.01 5.32 8.95
C VAL A 425 -6.19 4.38 8.74
N PRO A 426 -6.86 3.92 9.80
CA PRO A 426 -7.97 2.95 9.71
C PRO A 426 -9.17 3.44 8.90
N PHE A 427 -9.53 4.73 8.99
CA PHE A 427 -10.69 5.26 8.30
C PHE A 427 -10.40 6.59 7.62
N ASN A 428 -10.95 6.76 6.41
CA ASN A 428 -10.94 7.99 5.65
C ASN A 428 -12.37 8.51 5.43
N GLU A 429 -12.61 9.79 5.74
CA GLU A 429 -13.80 10.55 5.40
C GLU A 429 -15.13 9.85 5.70
N ALA A 430 -15.18 9.16 6.84
CA ALA A 430 -16.37 8.46 7.35
C ALA A 430 -16.82 7.24 6.54
N TRP A 431 -16.33 7.03 5.32
CA TRP A 431 -16.78 5.91 4.52
C TRP A 431 -16.37 4.56 5.11
N GLY A 432 -17.39 3.81 5.53
CA GLY A 432 -17.20 2.53 6.20
C GLY A 432 -16.67 2.65 7.64
N GLN A 433 -16.65 3.85 8.23
CA GLN A 433 -16.20 4.07 9.62
C GLN A 433 -17.15 3.43 10.63
N PHE A 434 -16.61 2.78 11.63
CA PHE A 434 -17.36 2.24 12.77
C PHE A 434 -16.43 2.03 13.96
N ASP A 435 -16.95 2.25 15.18
CA ASP A 435 -16.22 1.98 16.43
C ASP A 435 -14.73 2.39 16.38
N ALA A 436 -14.39 3.55 15.79
CA ALA A 436 -13.02 3.93 15.46
C ALA A 436 -12.06 3.89 16.67
N LEU A 437 -12.56 4.11 17.89
CA LEU A 437 -11.74 3.95 19.10
C LEU A 437 -11.36 2.49 19.35
N LYS A 438 -12.29 1.54 19.19
CA LYS A 438 -12.00 0.11 19.34
C LYS A 438 -11.07 -0.39 18.22
N VAL A 439 -11.26 0.11 16.99
CA VAL A 439 -10.35 -0.18 15.88
C VAL A 439 -8.96 0.37 16.16
N CYS A 440 -8.85 1.57 16.74
CA CYS A 440 -7.58 2.14 17.17
C CYS A 440 -6.88 1.25 18.23
N ASP A 441 -7.61 0.78 19.22
CA ASP A 441 -7.09 -0.15 20.25
C ASP A 441 -6.65 -1.47 19.62
N PHE A 442 -7.39 -1.97 18.63
CA PHE A 442 -7.03 -3.18 17.89
C PHE A 442 -5.74 -2.98 17.07
N VAL A 443 -5.62 -1.89 16.32
CA VAL A 443 -4.37 -1.54 15.62
C VAL A 443 -3.21 -1.45 16.60
N ARG A 444 -3.40 -0.80 17.75
CA ARG A 444 -2.37 -0.67 18.80
C ARG A 444 -1.94 -2.01 19.38
N SER A 445 -2.86 -2.98 19.46
CA SER A 445 -2.54 -4.35 19.93
C SER A 445 -1.71 -5.15 18.91
N LEU A 446 -1.83 -4.82 17.61
CA LEU A 446 -1.03 -5.42 16.53
C LEU A 446 0.31 -4.70 16.33
N ASP A 447 0.31 -3.37 16.47
CA ASP A 447 1.50 -2.54 16.27
C ASP A 447 1.49 -1.34 17.23
N SER A 448 2.35 -1.38 18.23
CA SER A 448 2.53 -0.31 19.22
C SER A 448 3.59 0.74 18.82
N HIS A 449 4.31 0.54 17.70
CA HIS A 449 5.48 1.30 17.33
C HIS A 449 5.19 2.45 16.34
N ARG A 450 3.99 2.48 15.76
CA ARG A 450 3.58 3.48 14.77
C ARG A 450 2.48 4.40 15.30
N VAL A 451 2.39 5.55 14.68
CA VAL A 451 1.36 6.56 14.95
C VAL A 451 0.04 6.13 14.32
N ILE A 452 -1.10 6.56 14.88
CA ILE A 452 -2.43 6.22 14.36
C ILE A 452 -3.25 7.49 14.13
N ASP A 453 -3.74 7.69 12.89
CA ASP A 453 -4.79 8.64 12.53
C ASP A 453 -6.12 7.88 12.42
N HIS A 454 -6.84 7.74 13.53
CA HIS A 454 -7.97 6.83 13.70
C HIS A 454 -9.17 7.10 12.77
N ALA A 455 -9.39 8.37 12.39
CA ALA A 455 -10.50 8.83 11.56
C ALA A 455 -10.06 10.08 10.80
N SER A 456 -9.42 9.89 9.63
CA SER A 456 -8.86 10.98 8.86
C SER A 456 -9.95 11.88 8.29
N GLY A 457 -9.85 13.17 8.59
CA GLY A 457 -10.69 14.24 8.07
C GLY A 457 -11.96 14.48 8.85
N TRP A 458 -12.87 13.52 8.93
CA TRP A 458 -14.24 13.73 9.43
C TRP A 458 -14.59 12.80 10.58
N TYR A 459 -15.63 13.18 11.34
CA TYR A 459 -16.23 12.43 12.44
C TYR A 459 -15.21 11.88 13.45
N ASP A 460 -14.28 12.74 13.83
CA ASP A 460 -13.30 12.48 14.88
C ASP A 460 -13.98 12.02 16.18
N GLN A 461 -13.60 10.84 16.68
CA GLN A 461 -14.10 10.26 17.93
C GLN A 461 -13.21 10.59 19.13
N GLY A 462 -12.14 11.37 18.94
CA GLY A 462 -11.23 11.83 19.99
C GLY A 462 -10.09 10.85 20.33
N GLY A 463 -9.84 9.85 19.50
CA GLY A 463 -8.77 8.86 19.66
C GLY A 463 -7.57 9.07 18.75
N GLY A 464 -6.69 8.06 18.71
CA GLY A 464 -5.46 8.10 17.94
C GLY A 464 -4.47 9.16 18.41
N ASP A 465 -3.45 9.37 17.59
CA ASP A 465 -2.32 10.26 17.87
C ASP A 465 -2.39 11.58 17.09
N ILE A 466 -3.26 11.62 16.07
CA ILE A 466 -3.40 12.74 15.12
C ILE A 466 -4.74 13.47 15.35
N ASP A 467 -4.69 14.80 15.37
CA ASP A 467 -5.84 15.67 15.19
C ASP A 467 -5.91 16.05 13.71
N SER A 468 -6.71 15.31 12.98
CA SER A 468 -6.75 15.28 11.52
C SER A 468 -7.73 16.31 10.96
N MET A 469 -7.39 16.93 9.81
CA MET A 469 -8.27 17.89 9.13
C MET A 469 -8.21 17.72 7.61
N HIS A 470 -9.38 17.63 6.95
CA HIS A 470 -9.53 17.79 5.50
C HIS A 470 -10.14 19.16 5.17
N LYS A 471 -9.53 19.93 4.25
CA LYS A 471 -9.98 21.24 3.82
C LYS A 471 -9.59 21.53 2.38
N TYR A 472 -10.57 21.59 1.48
CA TYR A 472 -10.34 21.86 0.06
C TYR A 472 -10.69 23.30 -0.34
N ILE A 473 -11.84 23.81 0.06
CA ILE A 473 -12.36 25.12 -0.37
C ILE A 473 -12.30 26.16 0.75
N LEU A 474 -12.65 25.73 1.97
CA LEU A 474 -12.70 26.64 3.12
C LEU A 474 -11.30 26.88 3.72
N PRO A 475 -11.08 28.05 4.39
CA PRO A 475 -9.81 28.33 5.04
C PRO A 475 -9.42 27.28 6.08
N ILE A 476 -8.12 27.01 6.17
CA ILE A 476 -7.52 26.12 7.16
C ILE A 476 -7.40 26.88 8.48
N HIS A 477 -7.94 26.32 9.54
CA HIS A 477 -7.87 26.87 10.88
C HIS A 477 -7.04 25.97 11.79
N LEU A 478 -6.10 26.56 12.52
CA LEU A 478 -5.30 25.86 13.50
C LEU A 478 -6.19 25.24 14.59
N ARG A 479 -6.03 23.93 14.83
CA ARG A 479 -6.56 23.26 16.02
C ARG A 479 -5.46 23.09 17.05
N LYS A 480 -5.77 23.34 18.32
CA LYS A 480 -4.83 23.15 19.43
C LYS A 480 -5.24 21.91 20.24
N SER A 481 -4.51 20.85 20.10
CA SER A 481 -4.63 19.65 20.93
C SER A 481 -3.42 19.53 21.84
N LYS A 482 -3.64 19.17 23.11
CA LYS A 482 -2.56 18.91 24.08
C LYS A 482 -2.03 17.47 23.97
N LYS A 483 -2.76 16.58 23.35
CA LYS A 483 -2.47 15.13 23.32
C LYS A 483 -2.18 14.59 21.92
N ARG A 484 -2.68 15.23 20.87
CA ARG A 484 -2.57 14.78 19.50
C ARG A 484 -1.83 15.82 18.65
N ALA A 485 -1.04 15.36 17.68
CA ALA A 485 -0.39 16.24 16.72
C ALA A 485 -1.40 16.74 15.68
N PHE A 486 -1.46 18.05 15.44
CA PHE A 486 -2.34 18.61 14.42
C PHE A 486 -1.72 18.46 13.03
N VAL A 487 -2.46 17.84 12.11
CA VAL A 487 -2.06 17.63 10.72
C VAL A 487 -3.23 17.96 9.79
N VAL A 488 -2.94 18.65 8.68
CA VAL A 488 -3.89 18.83 7.59
C VAL A 488 -3.71 17.66 6.64
N THR A 489 -4.53 16.63 6.84
CA THR A 489 -4.36 15.31 6.23
C THR A 489 -4.92 15.21 4.81
N GLU A 490 -5.67 16.20 4.35
CA GLU A 490 -5.96 16.47 2.95
C GLU A 490 -6.29 17.94 2.73
N PHE A 491 -5.73 18.54 1.69
CA PHE A 491 -6.04 19.93 1.30
C PHE A 491 -5.64 20.23 -0.16
N GLY A 492 -6.13 21.36 -0.65
CA GLY A 492 -5.82 21.85 -1.99
C GLY A 492 -6.72 21.27 -3.07
N GLY A 493 -6.32 20.17 -3.69
CA GLY A 493 -7.11 19.58 -4.78
C GLY A 493 -7.29 20.49 -5.99
N TYR A 494 -6.32 21.40 -6.22
CA TYR A 494 -6.35 22.37 -7.31
C TYR A 494 -6.10 21.68 -8.65
N SER A 495 -6.92 22.00 -9.62
CA SER A 495 -7.10 21.21 -10.84
C SER A 495 -6.79 22.01 -12.09
N ASN A 496 -6.23 21.34 -13.08
CA ASN A 496 -5.99 21.88 -14.40
C ASN A 496 -6.09 20.77 -15.45
N ILE A 497 -6.81 21.03 -16.54
CA ILE A 497 -6.89 20.15 -17.72
C ILE A 497 -5.65 20.40 -18.59
N VAL A 498 -4.90 19.34 -18.87
CA VAL A 498 -3.77 19.37 -19.81
C VAL A 498 -4.19 18.62 -21.08
N ARG A 499 -4.36 19.35 -22.17
CA ARG A 499 -4.82 18.76 -23.45
C ARG A 499 -3.89 17.65 -23.92
N GLY A 500 -4.49 16.53 -24.31
CA GLY A 500 -3.77 15.33 -24.73
C GLY A 500 -3.23 14.46 -23.60
N HIS A 501 -3.25 14.95 -22.34
CA HIS A 501 -2.77 14.25 -21.15
C HIS A 501 -3.85 14.09 -20.08
N THR A 502 -5.11 14.43 -20.37
CA THR A 502 -6.27 14.27 -19.50
C THR A 502 -7.12 13.10 -19.96
N TRP A 503 -7.50 12.21 -19.05
CA TRP A 503 -8.29 10.99 -19.34
C TRP A 503 -9.57 11.29 -20.09
N ASN A 504 -10.36 12.27 -19.63
CA ASN A 504 -11.58 12.72 -20.28
C ASN A 504 -11.81 14.22 -20.01
N GLU A 505 -11.44 15.05 -20.98
CA GLU A 505 -11.54 16.51 -20.84
C GLU A 505 -12.98 17.02 -20.61
N LYS A 506 -14.02 16.28 -21.08
CA LYS A 506 -15.43 16.66 -20.93
C LYS A 506 -16.02 16.31 -19.56
N LYS A 507 -15.43 15.33 -18.87
CA LYS A 507 -15.88 14.86 -17.55
C LYS A 507 -14.89 15.18 -16.45
N ALA A 508 -13.89 16.02 -16.75
CA ALA A 508 -12.87 16.39 -15.78
C ALA A 508 -13.47 17.01 -14.51
N PHE A 509 -13.04 16.50 -13.36
CA PHE A 509 -13.48 16.89 -12.03
C PHE A 509 -12.30 17.44 -11.22
N GLY A 510 -12.59 18.38 -10.34
CA GLY A 510 -11.67 18.90 -9.34
C GLY A 510 -12.30 20.00 -8.49
N TYR A 511 -11.71 20.31 -7.35
CA TYR A 511 -12.29 21.25 -6.39
C TYR A 511 -12.25 22.70 -6.85
N LEU A 512 -11.10 23.14 -7.43
CA LEU A 512 -10.92 24.47 -8.05
C LEU A 512 -10.16 24.32 -9.35
N MET A 513 -10.81 24.69 -10.46
CA MET A 513 -10.25 24.57 -11.82
C MET A 513 -9.49 25.82 -12.23
N PHE A 514 -8.26 25.62 -12.71
CA PHE A 514 -7.39 26.68 -13.25
C PHE A 514 -7.17 26.47 -14.77
N LYS A 515 -6.99 27.57 -15.49
CA LYS A 515 -6.94 27.53 -16.97
C LYS A 515 -5.53 27.24 -17.51
N SER A 516 -4.49 27.38 -16.69
CA SER A 516 -3.11 27.19 -17.13
C SER A 516 -2.21 26.75 -15.96
N LYS A 517 -1.02 26.21 -16.29
CA LYS A 517 0.03 25.87 -15.36
C LYS A 517 0.43 27.07 -14.49
N GLU A 518 0.55 28.25 -15.08
CA GLU A 518 0.95 29.48 -14.39
C GLU A 518 -0.10 29.90 -13.34
N SER A 519 -1.39 29.85 -13.72
CA SER A 519 -2.49 30.20 -12.79
C SER A 519 -2.61 29.19 -11.66
N LEU A 520 -2.44 27.89 -11.94
CA LEU A 520 -2.40 26.82 -10.96
C LEU A 520 -1.22 27.00 -9.99
N THR A 521 -0.01 27.22 -10.54
CA THR A 521 1.22 27.45 -9.76
C THR A 521 1.08 28.65 -8.81
N LYS A 522 0.54 29.77 -9.31
CA LYS A 522 0.29 30.97 -8.50
C LYS A 522 -0.71 30.70 -7.37
N ALA A 523 -1.77 29.95 -7.65
CA ALA A 523 -2.77 29.57 -6.66
C ALA A 523 -2.20 28.63 -5.60
N TYR A 524 -1.44 27.60 -6.01
CA TYR A 524 -0.72 26.69 -5.11
C TYR A 524 0.19 27.47 -4.16
N LYS A 525 1.09 28.32 -4.70
CA LYS A 525 1.98 29.16 -3.89
C LYS A 525 1.19 30.00 -2.89
N LYS A 526 0.13 30.69 -3.34
CA LYS A 526 -0.72 31.52 -2.48
C LYS A 526 -1.37 30.71 -1.34
N LEU A 527 -1.81 29.48 -1.62
CA LEU A 527 -2.41 28.60 -0.61
C LEU A 527 -1.40 28.29 0.51
N LEU A 528 -0.20 27.85 0.14
CA LEU A 528 0.84 27.48 1.11
C LEU A 528 1.34 28.72 1.89
N ASP A 529 1.65 29.82 1.21
CA ASP A 529 2.11 31.08 1.83
C ASP A 529 1.10 31.65 2.84
N LYS A 530 -0.20 31.54 2.54
CA LYS A 530 -1.23 32.21 3.34
C LYS A 530 -1.85 31.33 4.42
N GLN A 531 -1.93 30.01 4.20
CA GLN A 531 -2.70 29.14 5.09
C GLN A 531 -1.87 28.07 5.78
N ILE A 532 -0.75 27.65 5.22
CA ILE A 532 0.07 26.55 5.77
C ILE A 532 1.28 27.11 6.52
N ILE A 533 2.18 27.83 5.83
CA ILE A 533 3.44 28.31 6.42
C ILE A 533 3.20 29.11 7.71
N PRO A 534 2.22 30.06 7.80
CA PRO A 534 2.02 30.86 9.00
C PRO A 534 1.54 30.10 10.24
N ILE A 535 1.12 28.85 10.10
CA ILE A 535 0.60 28.05 11.22
C ILE A 535 1.56 26.91 11.65
N ILE A 536 2.68 26.71 10.96
CA ILE A 536 3.69 25.70 11.32
C ILE A 536 4.20 25.94 12.73
N ASP A 537 4.72 27.13 13.00
CA ASP A 537 5.23 27.51 14.33
C ASP A 537 4.16 27.53 15.43
N LYS A 538 2.88 27.64 15.05
CA LYS A 538 1.75 27.70 15.97
C LYS A 538 1.18 26.33 16.35
N GLY A 539 1.58 25.24 15.64
CA GLY A 539 1.13 23.90 15.99
C GLY A 539 0.90 22.91 14.85
N LEU A 540 1.00 23.32 13.59
CA LEU A 540 0.89 22.38 12.47
C LEU A 540 2.11 21.47 12.41
N SER A 541 1.88 20.15 12.31
CA SER A 541 2.94 19.15 12.34
C SER A 541 3.16 18.41 11.00
N GLY A 542 2.25 18.56 10.07
CA GLY A 542 2.37 17.98 8.74
C GLY A 542 1.20 18.36 7.86
N THR A 543 1.36 18.09 6.57
CA THR A 543 0.37 18.37 5.53
C THR A 543 0.36 17.29 4.48
N VAL A 544 -0.82 17.03 3.87
CA VAL A 544 -0.98 16.14 2.72
C VAL A 544 -1.74 16.89 1.63
N TYR A 545 -1.03 17.31 0.59
CA TYR A 545 -1.66 17.95 -0.57
C TYR A 545 -2.27 16.90 -1.51
N THR A 546 -3.43 17.15 -2.04
CA THR A 546 -4.14 16.29 -2.99
C THR A 546 -3.87 16.75 -4.40
N GLN A 547 -3.13 16.01 -5.27
CA GLN A 547 -2.51 14.68 -5.04
C GLN A 547 -1.28 14.46 -5.95
N VAL A 548 -0.66 13.25 -5.92
CA VAL A 548 0.53 12.91 -6.74
C VAL A 548 0.26 13.05 -8.23
N SER A 549 -0.79 12.38 -8.72
CA SER A 549 -1.17 12.41 -10.13
C SER A 549 -2.66 12.52 -10.31
N ASP A 550 -3.09 12.98 -11.48
CA ASP A 550 -4.47 12.80 -11.90
C ASP A 550 -4.85 11.32 -11.87
N VAL A 551 -6.14 11.03 -11.64
CA VAL A 551 -6.70 9.68 -11.73
C VAL A 551 -8.02 9.77 -12.49
N GLU A 552 -8.08 9.20 -13.68
CA GLU A 552 -9.27 9.21 -14.56
C GLU A 552 -9.88 10.62 -14.72
N ASN A 553 -11.09 10.84 -14.21
CA ASN A 553 -11.77 12.13 -14.32
C ASN A 553 -11.28 13.15 -13.29
N GLU A 554 -10.60 12.73 -12.22
CA GLU A 554 -10.07 13.61 -11.18
C GLU A 554 -8.73 14.22 -11.60
N VAL A 555 -8.73 15.54 -11.91
CA VAL A 555 -7.59 16.23 -12.53
C VAL A 555 -6.90 17.21 -11.58
N ASN A 556 -6.65 16.80 -10.36
CA ASN A 556 -6.01 17.59 -9.30
C ASN A 556 -4.60 17.08 -8.90
N GLY A 557 -4.03 16.18 -9.69
CA GLY A 557 -2.65 15.73 -9.53
C GLY A 557 -1.64 16.84 -9.77
N ILE A 558 -0.46 16.75 -9.17
CA ILE A 558 0.69 17.57 -9.58
C ILE A 558 1.31 17.06 -10.88
N TYR A 559 1.16 15.77 -11.18
CA TYR A 559 1.41 15.17 -12.49
C TYR A 559 0.10 14.80 -13.20
N THR A 560 0.14 14.74 -14.54
CA THR A 560 -0.92 14.15 -15.36
C THR A 560 -1.02 12.63 -15.10
N TYR A 561 -2.15 12.02 -15.47
CA TYR A 561 -2.40 10.59 -15.21
C TYR A 561 -1.40 9.66 -15.91
N ASP A 562 -0.90 10.06 -17.08
CA ASP A 562 0.14 9.37 -17.83
C ASP A 562 1.57 9.65 -17.35
N ARG A 563 1.76 10.47 -16.31
CA ARG A 563 3.05 10.92 -15.74
C ARG A 563 3.90 11.76 -16.70
N ALA A 564 3.36 12.19 -17.82
CA ALA A 564 4.13 12.92 -18.83
C ALA A 564 4.38 14.41 -18.49
N VAL A 565 3.45 15.05 -17.76
CA VAL A 565 3.50 16.50 -17.53
C VAL A 565 3.40 16.85 -16.05
N LEU A 566 4.38 17.58 -15.55
CA LEU A 566 4.34 18.24 -14.25
C LEU A 566 3.49 19.53 -14.36
N LYS A 567 2.37 19.60 -13.66
CA LYS A 567 1.33 20.63 -13.79
C LYS A 567 1.61 21.90 -12.97
N ILE A 568 2.50 21.85 -12.01
CA ILE A 568 2.94 22.99 -11.18
C ILE A 568 4.41 23.27 -11.50
N ASP A 569 4.83 24.53 -11.45
CA ASP A 569 6.22 24.90 -11.68
C ASP A 569 7.14 24.25 -10.64
N GLU A 570 8.19 23.58 -11.12
CA GLU A 570 9.13 22.82 -10.30
C GLU A 570 9.87 23.66 -9.28
N ASN A 571 10.32 24.85 -9.67
CA ASN A 571 11.07 25.74 -8.78
C ASN A 571 10.18 26.24 -7.65
N VAL A 572 8.91 26.52 -7.96
CA VAL A 572 7.94 26.94 -6.95
C VAL A 572 7.64 25.82 -5.97
N LEU A 573 7.49 24.56 -6.45
CA LEU A 573 7.32 23.40 -5.57
C LEU A 573 8.51 23.23 -4.61
N LYS A 574 9.73 23.26 -5.15
CA LYS A 574 10.96 23.13 -4.36
C LYS A 574 11.13 24.26 -3.35
N ASP A 575 10.91 25.52 -3.78
CA ASP A 575 11.01 26.69 -2.90
C ASP A 575 10.02 26.60 -1.73
N ILE A 576 8.75 26.31 -2.00
CA ILE A 576 7.72 26.16 -0.97
C ILE A 576 8.05 25.00 -0.04
N ASN A 577 8.40 23.82 -0.58
CA ASN A 577 8.70 22.65 0.25
C ASN A 577 9.95 22.87 1.13
N SER A 578 10.90 23.70 0.70
CA SER A 578 12.06 24.07 1.54
C SER A 578 11.68 24.87 2.78
N GLN A 579 10.56 25.60 2.74
CA GLN A 579 10.05 26.42 3.83
C GLN A 579 9.16 25.63 4.81
N LEU A 580 8.67 24.44 4.42
CA LEU A 580 7.86 23.56 5.28
C LEU A 580 8.75 22.80 6.26
N ARG A 581 9.14 23.45 7.34
CA ARG A 581 10.01 22.91 8.41
C ARG A 581 9.82 23.68 9.71
N TYR A 582 10.33 23.15 10.84
CA TYR A 582 10.40 23.83 12.13
C TYR A 582 11.58 24.78 12.22
#